data_e99cf6476e5d5c011c8e6610ca829e19
#
_entry.id   e99cf6476e5d5c011c8e6610ca829e19
#
_cell.length_a   1.000
_cell.length_b   1.000
_cell.length_c   1.000
_cell.angle_alpha   90.00
_cell.angle_beta   90.00
_cell.angle_gamma   90.00
#
_symmetry.space_group_name_H-M   'P 1'
#
loop_
_entity.id
_entity.type
_entity.pdbx_description
1 polymer ?
#
loop_
_entity_poly.entity_id
_entity_poly.type
_entity_poly.pdbx_seq_one_letter_code
_entity_poly.pdbx_strand_id
1 'polypeptide(L)'
;MFVCSGADWGEGSRSCAQQTQPVAGSAYPAGPVPAQAAVRAALGGMSKPVYLLDVTLLSQLRRDGHPSAYSGGHPGNDCSHWCLAGVPDAWNQILYASLLA
;
A
#
# COMPACT_ATOMS: atom_id res chain seq x y z
N MET A 1 -2.02 3.88 9.14
CA MET A 1 -2.95 4.30 8.08
C MET A 1 -2.21 5.31 7.22
N PHE A 2 -1.76 4.93 6.04
CA PHE A 2 -1.07 5.84 5.14
C PHE A 2 -2.13 6.62 4.38
N VAL A 3 -2.15 7.93 4.55
CA VAL A 3 -2.98 8.82 3.73
C VAL A 3 -2.31 8.88 2.37
N CYS A 4 -2.92 8.30 1.36
CA CYS A 4 -2.47 8.44 -0.01
C CYS A 4 -2.57 9.92 -0.40
N SER A 5 -1.42 10.57 -0.58
CA SER A 5 -1.39 11.92 -1.12
C SER A 5 -1.66 11.87 -2.63
N GLY A 6 -2.16 12.97 -3.20
CA GLY A 6 -2.44 13.01 -4.64
C GLY A 6 -1.23 12.72 -5.54
N ALA A 7 -0.01 12.84 -5.02
CA ALA A 7 1.23 12.48 -5.70
C ALA A 7 1.40 10.96 -5.88
N ASP A 8 0.74 10.14 -5.05
CA ASP A 8 0.88 8.68 -5.08
C ASP A 8 0.12 8.03 -6.25
N TRP A 9 -0.73 8.77 -6.95
CA TRP A 9 -1.61 8.23 -8.00
C TRP A 9 -1.09 8.41 -9.43
N GLY A 10 0.09 9.04 -9.60
CA GLY A 10 0.69 9.35 -10.90
C GLY A 10 0.22 10.67 -11.51
N GLU A 11 0.82 11.05 -12.62
CA GLU A 11 0.52 12.31 -13.30
C GLU A 11 -0.97 12.42 -13.67
N GLY A 12 -1.61 13.50 -13.22
CA GLY A 12 -3.00 13.81 -13.53
C GLY A 12 -4.06 13.13 -12.65
N SER A 13 -3.71 12.16 -11.80
CA SER A 13 -4.65 11.52 -10.87
C SER A 13 -4.44 12.04 -9.44
N ARG A 14 -5.53 12.42 -8.78
CA ARG A 14 -5.52 12.87 -7.37
C ARG A 14 -6.19 11.88 -6.42
N SER A 15 -6.63 10.73 -6.94
CA SER A 15 -7.34 9.71 -6.16
C SER A 15 -7.24 8.34 -6.82
N CYS A 16 -7.71 7.30 -6.14
CA CYS A 16 -7.86 5.96 -6.69
C CYS A 16 -9.01 5.82 -7.70
N ALA A 17 -9.75 6.89 -7.97
CA ALA A 17 -10.79 6.88 -8.98
C ALA A 17 -10.25 6.40 -10.33
N GLN A 18 -10.97 5.48 -10.95
CA GLN A 18 -10.62 4.91 -12.26
C GLN A 18 -9.29 4.12 -12.30
N GLN A 19 -8.67 3.83 -11.14
CA GLN A 19 -7.51 2.95 -11.05
C GLN A 19 -7.97 1.49 -11.11
N THR A 20 -8.14 0.94 -12.31
CA THR A 20 -8.69 -0.40 -12.54
C THR A 20 -7.64 -1.44 -12.93
N GLN A 21 -6.38 -1.03 -12.97
CA GLN A 21 -5.25 -1.89 -13.34
C GLN A 21 -4.08 -1.69 -12.38
N PRO A 22 -3.32 -2.76 -12.10
CA PRO A 22 -2.08 -2.62 -11.36
C PRO A 22 -1.06 -1.76 -12.13
N VAL A 23 -0.12 -1.18 -11.41
CA VAL A 23 1.04 -0.52 -12.01
C VAL A 23 1.97 -1.60 -12.58
N ALA A 24 2.30 -1.50 -13.85
CA ALA A 24 3.21 -2.44 -14.51
C ALA A 24 4.66 -2.25 -14.02
N GLY A 25 5.39 -3.36 -13.91
CA GLY A 25 6.80 -3.36 -13.54
C GLY A 25 7.05 -3.64 -12.06
N SER A 26 8.28 -3.41 -11.63
CA SER A 26 8.79 -3.73 -10.28
C SER A 26 9.19 -2.50 -9.48
N ALA A 27 8.92 -1.30 -9.99
CA ALA A 27 9.20 -0.03 -9.33
C ALA A 27 7.98 0.89 -9.41
N TYR A 28 7.69 1.60 -8.33
CA TYR A 28 6.62 2.58 -8.33
C TYR A 28 7.11 3.93 -8.88
N PRO A 29 6.44 4.53 -9.88
CA PRO A 29 6.95 5.73 -10.57
C PRO A 29 7.14 6.95 -9.65
N ALA A 30 6.30 7.12 -8.64
CA ALA A 30 6.42 8.22 -7.67
C ALA A 30 7.51 7.99 -6.59
N GLY A 31 8.20 6.85 -6.64
CA GLY A 31 9.25 6.53 -5.69
C GLY A 31 8.77 6.04 -4.32
N PRO A 32 9.66 6.00 -3.32
CA PRO A 32 9.35 5.47 -2.00
C PRO A 32 8.43 6.41 -1.21
N VAL A 33 7.61 5.84 -0.34
CA VAL A 33 6.77 6.59 0.60
C VAL A 33 7.67 7.32 1.62
N PRO A 34 7.53 8.65 1.79
CA PRO A 34 8.37 9.40 2.71
C PRO A 34 8.39 8.86 4.16
N ALA A 35 7.25 8.33 4.62
CA ALA A 35 7.13 7.74 5.95
C ALA A 35 8.00 6.48 6.17
N GLN A 36 8.45 5.81 5.12
CA GLN A 36 9.33 4.63 5.25
C GLN A 36 10.66 4.97 5.94
N ALA A 37 11.22 6.13 5.68
CA ALA A 37 12.46 6.57 6.33
C ALA A 37 12.28 6.70 7.85
N ALA A 38 11.15 7.26 8.29
CA ALA A 38 10.85 7.39 9.72
C ALA A 38 10.64 6.02 10.39
N VAL A 39 9.93 5.10 9.71
CA VAL A 39 9.74 3.73 10.20
C VAL A 39 11.10 3.02 10.36
N ARG A 40 11.96 3.08 9.34
CA ARG A 40 13.28 2.45 9.39
C ARG A 40 14.16 3.04 10.50
N ALA A 41 14.13 4.38 10.69
CA ALA A 41 14.85 5.04 11.76
C ALA A 41 14.35 4.59 13.15
N ALA A 42 13.03 4.51 13.34
CA ALA A 42 12.43 4.03 14.58
C ALA A 42 12.83 2.59 14.89
N LEU A 43 12.75 1.69 13.90
CA LEU A 43 13.14 0.28 14.06
C LEU A 43 14.63 0.13 14.36
N GLY A 44 15.49 0.93 13.72
CA GLY A 44 16.94 0.94 13.99
C GLY A 44 17.32 1.39 15.38
N GLY A 45 16.45 2.16 16.07
CA GLY A 45 16.63 2.58 17.46
C GLY A 45 16.11 1.59 18.50
N MET A 46 15.47 0.48 18.09
CA MET A 46 14.91 -0.49 19.02
C MET A 46 15.98 -1.44 19.58
N SER A 47 15.93 -1.69 20.88
CA SER A 47 16.86 -2.62 21.56
C SER A 47 16.55 -4.09 21.30
N LYS A 48 15.34 -4.41 20.87
CA LYS A 48 14.92 -5.78 20.51
C LYS A 48 14.82 -5.91 18.99
N PRO A 49 15.26 -7.04 18.42
CA PRO A 49 15.13 -7.27 16.99
C PRO A 49 13.64 -7.31 16.59
N VAL A 50 13.33 -6.64 15.50
CA VAL A 50 11.98 -6.61 14.89
C VAL A 50 12.11 -6.97 13.43
N TYR A 51 11.28 -7.89 12.97
CA TYR A 51 11.14 -8.18 11.55
C TYR A 51 10.08 -7.25 10.94
N LEU A 52 10.49 -6.43 9.99
CA LEU A 52 9.55 -5.58 9.24
C LEU A 52 9.00 -6.34 8.04
N LEU A 53 7.74 -6.67 8.05
CA LEU A 53 7.02 -7.14 6.87
C LEU A 53 6.69 -5.93 5.98
N ASP A 54 7.64 -5.56 5.11
CA ASP A 54 7.48 -4.39 4.24
C ASP A 54 6.68 -4.74 2.99
N VAL A 55 5.39 -4.50 3.04
CA VAL A 55 4.44 -4.68 1.93
C VAL A 55 4.17 -3.40 1.15
N THR A 56 4.93 -2.34 1.38
CA THR A 56 4.66 -1.01 0.83
C THR A 56 4.69 -1.00 -0.68
N LEU A 57 5.78 -1.47 -1.29
CA LEU A 57 5.91 -1.47 -2.76
C LEU A 57 4.85 -2.35 -3.42
N LEU A 58 4.61 -3.55 -2.86
CA LEU A 58 3.54 -4.43 -3.33
C LEU A 58 2.19 -3.70 -3.35
N SER A 59 1.88 -2.98 -2.27
CA SER A 59 0.63 -2.23 -2.13
C SER A 59 0.55 -1.05 -3.10
N GLN A 60 1.64 -0.31 -3.29
CA GLN A 60 1.71 0.79 -4.26
C GLN A 60 1.46 0.31 -5.70
N LEU A 61 1.97 -0.86 -6.07
CA LEU A 61 1.76 -1.43 -7.41
C LEU A 61 0.31 -1.88 -7.63
N ARG A 62 -0.45 -2.13 -6.56
CA ARG A 62 -1.83 -2.61 -6.59
C ARG A 62 -2.85 -1.52 -6.26
N ARG A 63 -2.66 -0.33 -6.81
CA ARG A 63 -3.60 0.80 -6.65
C ARG A 63 -5.04 0.49 -7.11
N ASP A 64 -5.21 -0.55 -7.92
CA ASP A 64 -6.48 -1.12 -8.34
C ASP A 64 -7.24 -1.86 -7.22
N GLY A 65 -6.59 -2.16 -6.11
CA GLY A 65 -7.17 -2.91 -4.99
C GLY A 65 -8.00 -2.08 -4.01
N HIS A 66 -8.15 -0.77 -4.21
CA HIS A 66 -8.97 0.08 -3.36
C HIS A 66 -10.46 0.01 -3.74
N PRO A 67 -11.39 0.14 -2.76
CA PRO A 67 -12.83 0.14 -3.03
C PRO A 67 -13.30 1.27 -3.95
N SER A 68 -12.61 2.40 -3.93
CA SER A 68 -12.96 3.57 -4.76
C SER A 68 -14.45 3.94 -4.61
N ALA A 69 -15.18 4.04 -5.73
CA ALA A 69 -16.60 4.36 -5.75
C ALA A 69 -17.51 3.25 -5.18
N TYR A 70 -16.97 2.06 -4.93
CA TYR A 70 -17.74 0.90 -4.45
C TYR A 70 -17.69 0.73 -2.92
N SER A 71 -17.21 1.70 -2.19
CA SER A 71 -17.06 1.64 -0.73
C SER A 71 -18.38 1.70 0.06
N GLY A 72 -19.51 1.80 -0.61
CA GLY A 72 -20.86 1.58 -0.07
C GLY A 72 -21.39 2.57 0.96
N GLY A 73 -20.57 3.27 1.70
CA GLY A 73 -21.02 4.14 2.80
C GLY A 73 -20.27 5.46 2.90
N HIS A 74 -19.28 5.68 2.05
CA HIS A 74 -18.47 6.90 2.06
C HIS A 74 -18.83 7.82 0.90
N PRO A 75 -19.08 9.11 1.14
CA PRO A 75 -19.21 10.07 0.04
C PRO A 75 -17.86 10.22 -0.67
N GLY A 76 -17.82 9.90 -1.96
CA GLY A 76 -16.60 9.98 -2.78
C GLY A 76 -15.86 8.66 -2.92
N ASN A 77 -14.60 8.73 -3.30
CA ASN A 77 -13.75 7.55 -3.52
C ASN A 77 -13.00 7.17 -2.26
N ASP A 78 -13.13 5.92 -1.85
CA ASP A 78 -12.36 5.35 -0.75
C ASP A 78 -11.03 4.80 -1.27
N CYS A 79 -9.97 5.55 -1.02
CA CYS A 79 -8.59 5.20 -1.41
C CYS A 79 -7.72 4.81 -0.21
N SER A 80 -8.32 4.61 0.96
CA SER A 80 -7.61 4.30 2.21
C SER A 80 -7.84 2.88 2.72
N HIS A 81 -8.87 2.22 2.27
CA HIS A 81 -9.15 0.83 2.55
C HIS A 81 -8.76 -0.07 1.35
N TRP A 82 -8.83 -1.37 1.58
CA TRP A 82 -8.54 -2.39 0.57
C TRP A 82 -9.73 -3.32 0.40
N CYS A 83 -9.98 -3.73 -0.83
CA CYS A 83 -11.00 -4.75 -1.11
C CYS A 83 -10.57 -6.10 -0.52
N LEU A 84 -11.54 -6.79 0.10
CA LEU A 84 -11.45 -8.19 0.49
C LEU A 84 -12.36 -9.02 -0.45
N ALA A 85 -11.91 -10.12 -0.99
CA ALA A 85 -10.56 -10.66 -1.04
C ALA A 85 -9.69 -9.85 -2.02
N GLY A 86 -8.35 -9.85 -1.84
CA GLY A 86 -7.48 -9.08 -2.73
C GLY A 86 -6.06 -8.86 -2.20
N VAL A 87 -5.61 -7.61 -2.21
CA VAL A 87 -4.24 -7.25 -1.81
C VAL A 87 -3.89 -7.70 -0.38
N PRO A 88 -4.80 -7.60 0.62
CA PRO A 88 -4.53 -8.11 1.97
C PRO A 88 -4.26 -9.62 2.02
N ASP A 89 -4.82 -10.41 1.11
CA ASP A 89 -4.51 -11.85 1.06
C ASP A 89 -3.07 -12.11 0.63
N ALA A 90 -2.53 -11.28 -0.26
CA ALA A 90 -1.11 -11.34 -0.63
C ALA A 90 -0.20 -10.98 0.56
N TRP A 91 -0.57 -10.00 1.39
CA TRP A 91 0.16 -9.68 2.62
C TRP A 91 0.17 -10.87 3.58
N ASN A 92 -0.98 -11.54 3.75
CA ASN A 92 -1.10 -12.73 4.60
C ASN A 92 -0.25 -13.89 4.09
N GLN A 93 -0.16 -14.10 2.78
CA GLN A 93 0.71 -15.11 2.18
C GLN A 93 2.19 -14.84 2.47
N ILE A 94 2.63 -13.57 2.35
CA ILE A 94 4.00 -13.17 2.66
C ILE A 94 4.29 -13.35 4.16
N LEU A 95 3.36 -12.96 5.02
CA LEU A 95 3.49 -13.16 6.47
C LEU A 95 3.62 -14.65 6.79
N TYR A 96 2.75 -15.49 6.23
CA TYR A 96 2.79 -16.92 6.44
C TYR A 96 4.13 -17.52 6.00
N ALA A 97 4.60 -17.17 4.81
CA ALA A 97 5.91 -17.59 4.32
C ALA A 97 7.05 -17.17 5.26
N SER A 98 7.00 -15.94 5.79
CA SER A 98 8.00 -15.42 6.71
C SER A 98 8.02 -16.11 8.07
N LEU A 99 6.89 -16.68 8.50
CA LEU A 99 6.79 -17.45 9.76
C LEU A 99 7.30 -18.88 9.61
N LEU A 100 7.41 -19.38 8.37
CA LEU A 100 7.89 -20.74 8.09
C LEU A 100 9.37 -20.79 7.70
N ALA A 101 9.96 -19.64 7.41
CA ALA A 101 11.36 -19.52 7.02
C ALA A 101 12.27 -19.40 8.25
#